data_15cf1b080378a9ecb108329a58c659a2
#
_entry.id   15cf1b080378a9ecb108329a58c659a2
#
_cell.length_a   1.000
_cell.length_b   1.000
_cell.length_c   1.000
_cell.angle_alpha   90.00
_cell.angle_beta   90.00
_cell.angle_gamma   90.00
#
_symmetry.space_group_name_H-M   'P 1'
#
loop_
_entity.id
_entity.type
_entity.pdbx_description
1 polymer ?
#
loop_
_entity_poly.entity_id
_entity_poly.type
_entity_poly.pdbx_seq_one_letter_code
_entity_poly.pdbx_strand_id
1 'polypeptide(L)'
;MIEMPVSQHHAQARMVALTIDDRPVEVPEGSTILDACTKLGIDTPTLCFGETLTPANACRVCVVELEGARTLVPACSRTVEPDMVIQTNSPRVRLSRKMVIEFLASSVDLSVTPTAEEYVRRYNAHAERYGPPAPPDPERDRRRTGHHERPDGQTAATVHAPTKVDNDLYVRDYSKCILCYKCVDACGEQYQNTFAIAVAGRGFDARISTEYANPLPDSACVYCGNCIAVCPTGALMFASEHELREAATWDESRQTQTETICPYCGVGCNLTLHVQDNEIVKVTSPNDHDITRGNLCIKGRFGFQHVKPRARSSDDQT
;
A
#
# COMPACT_ATOMS: atom_id res chain seq x y z
N MET A 1 15.82 -44.97 20.31
CA MET A 1 15.90 -43.56 19.82
C MET A 1 16.41 -43.65 18.40
N ILE A 2 15.55 -43.35 17.43
CA ILE A 2 15.94 -43.31 16.01
C ILE A 2 16.30 -41.86 15.74
N GLU A 3 17.59 -41.57 15.61
CA GLU A 3 18.04 -40.26 15.11
C GLU A 3 17.66 -40.16 13.63
N MET A 4 16.70 -39.32 13.31
CA MET A 4 16.48 -38.94 11.93
C MET A 4 17.55 -37.92 11.52
N PRO A 5 18.29 -38.14 10.43
CA PRO A 5 19.25 -37.17 9.94
C PRO A 5 18.49 -35.95 9.43
N VAL A 6 18.68 -34.80 10.07
CA VAL A 6 18.26 -33.51 9.55
C VAL A 6 19.13 -33.22 8.33
N SER A 7 18.62 -33.53 7.15
CA SER A 7 19.27 -33.19 5.89
C SER A 7 19.26 -31.68 5.71
N GLN A 8 20.34 -31.02 6.10
CA GLN A 8 20.61 -29.64 5.75
C GLN A 8 21.15 -29.58 4.30
N HIS A 9 20.29 -29.80 3.34
CA HIS A 9 20.59 -29.38 1.97
C HIS A 9 20.11 -27.92 1.82
N HIS A 10 20.87 -26.96 2.33
CA HIS A 10 20.91 -25.62 1.76
C HIS A 10 21.61 -25.76 0.39
N ALA A 11 20.86 -26.10 -0.64
CA ALA A 11 21.32 -25.89 -2.00
C ALA A 11 21.69 -24.41 -2.11
N GLN A 12 22.98 -24.12 -2.32
CA GLN A 12 23.43 -22.76 -2.60
C GLN A 12 22.63 -22.27 -3.80
N ALA A 13 21.80 -21.27 -3.62
CA ALA A 13 21.00 -20.70 -4.70
C ALA A 13 21.98 -20.27 -5.81
N ARG A 14 21.69 -20.67 -7.04
CA ARG A 14 22.46 -20.25 -8.21
C ARG A 14 22.44 -18.73 -8.26
N MET A 15 23.61 -18.10 -8.41
CA MET A 15 23.70 -16.64 -8.53
C MET A 15 23.58 -16.24 -10.00
N VAL A 16 22.88 -15.15 -10.24
CA VAL A 16 22.66 -14.53 -11.55
C VAL A 16 23.36 -13.18 -11.57
N ALA A 17 24.29 -13.02 -12.51
CA ALA A 17 25.02 -11.77 -12.73
C ALA A 17 24.29 -10.89 -13.75
N LEU A 18 24.19 -9.59 -13.46
CA LEU A 18 23.62 -8.58 -14.35
C LEU A 18 24.27 -7.22 -14.10
N THR A 19 23.94 -6.24 -14.92
CA THR A 19 24.45 -4.87 -14.81
C THR A 19 23.29 -3.88 -14.64
N ILE A 20 23.37 -3.02 -13.63
CA ILE A 20 22.38 -1.96 -13.38
C ILE A 20 23.11 -0.62 -13.27
N ASP A 21 22.74 0.35 -14.11
CA ASP A 21 23.36 1.68 -14.18
C ASP A 21 24.90 1.58 -14.22
N ASP A 22 25.42 0.73 -15.14
CA ASP A 22 26.83 0.42 -15.36
C ASP A 22 27.55 -0.24 -14.17
N ARG A 23 26.82 -0.71 -13.16
CA ARG A 23 27.34 -1.40 -11.96
C ARG A 23 27.02 -2.89 -12.01
N PRO A 24 27.99 -3.78 -11.94
CA PRO A 24 27.75 -5.22 -11.89
C PRO A 24 27.13 -5.59 -10.53
N VAL A 25 26.20 -6.53 -10.56
CA VAL A 25 25.56 -7.10 -9.37
C VAL A 25 25.23 -8.57 -9.61
N GLU A 26 25.31 -9.37 -8.55
CA GLU A 26 24.89 -10.77 -8.53
C GLU A 26 23.80 -10.95 -7.48
N VAL A 27 22.72 -11.61 -7.84
CA VAL A 27 21.60 -11.94 -6.95
C VAL A 27 21.20 -13.40 -7.10
N PRO A 28 20.53 -14.00 -6.10
CA PRO A 28 20.01 -15.35 -6.23
C PRO A 28 19.05 -15.50 -7.42
N GLU A 29 19.07 -16.65 -8.08
CA GLU A 29 18.11 -17.00 -9.12
C GLU A 29 16.68 -16.89 -8.58
N GLY A 30 15.77 -16.29 -9.37
CA GLY A 30 14.41 -15.98 -8.95
C GLY A 30 14.23 -14.58 -8.32
N SER A 31 15.32 -13.89 -7.99
CA SER A 31 15.24 -12.49 -7.55
C SER A 31 14.63 -11.58 -8.63
N THR A 32 13.99 -10.50 -8.22
CA THR A 32 13.49 -9.47 -9.12
C THR A 32 14.56 -8.41 -9.44
N ILE A 33 14.31 -7.59 -10.45
CA ILE A 33 15.16 -6.42 -10.73
C ILE A 33 15.15 -5.48 -9.51
N LEU A 34 14.02 -5.36 -8.80
CA LEU A 34 13.93 -4.53 -7.59
C LEU A 34 14.86 -5.01 -6.49
N ASP A 35 14.95 -6.33 -6.27
CA ASP A 35 15.89 -6.92 -5.30
C ASP A 35 17.33 -6.60 -5.65
N ALA A 36 17.68 -6.65 -6.94
CA ALA A 36 19.01 -6.30 -7.42
C ALA A 36 19.30 -4.79 -7.25
N CYS A 37 18.31 -3.92 -7.49
CA CYS A 37 18.41 -2.49 -7.23
C CYS A 37 18.64 -2.22 -5.74
N THR A 38 17.86 -2.87 -4.87
CA THR A 38 17.98 -2.75 -3.40
C THR A 38 19.36 -3.16 -2.93
N LYS A 39 19.90 -4.26 -3.45
CA LYS A 39 21.27 -4.73 -3.15
C LYS A 39 22.36 -3.71 -3.52
N LEU A 40 22.14 -2.93 -4.58
CA LEU A 40 23.02 -1.84 -4.99
C LEU A 40 22.78 -0.53 -4.25
N GLY A 41 21.77 -0.46 -3.38
CA GLY A 41 21.35 0.79 -2.73
C GLY A 41 20.68 1.78 -3.68
N ILE A 42 20.10 1.29 -4.79
CA ILE A 42 19.37 2.12 -5.74
C ILE A 42 17.92 2.23 -5.27
N ASP A 43 17.51 3.45 -4.92
CA ASP A 43 16.14 3.75 -4.53
C ASP A 43 15.22 3.77 -5.75
N THR A 44 14.53 2.65 -5.97
CA THR A 44 13.54 2.47 -7.04
C THR A 44 12.14 2.74 -6.50
N PRO A 45 11.39 3.72 -7.05
CA PRO A 45 10.08 4.09 -6.53
C PRO A 45 9.07 2.96 -6.69
N THR A 46 8.24 2.75 -5.68
CA THR A 46 7.16 1.75 -5.69
C THR A 46 5.91 2.30 -5.00
N LEU A 47 4.72 1.84 -5.42
CA LEU A 47 3.45 2.10 -4.73
C LEU A 47 2.64 0.81 -4.52
N CYS A 48 2.53 -0.04 -5.54
CA CYS A 48 1.76 -1.29 -5.46
C CYS A 48 2.60 -2.49 -4.98
N PHE A 49 3.88 -2.30 -4.72
CA PHE A 49 4.75 -3.32 -4.16
C PHE A 49 4.65 -3.37 -2.63
N GLY A 50 4.69 -4.56 -2.07
CA GLY A 50 4.85 -4.82 -0.64
C GLY A 50 5.81 -5.99 -0.48
N GLU A 51 6.76 -5.87 0.44
CA GLU A 51 7.85 -6.86 0.66
C GLU A 51 7.31 -8.27 0.95
N THR A 52 6.14 -8.34 1.56
CA THR A 52 5.50 -9.57 2.02
C THR A 52 4.25 -9.91 1.21
N LEU A 53 4.01 -9.23 0.10
CA LEU A 53 2.85 -9.41 -0.80
C LEU A 53 3.31 -9.80 -2.20
N THR A 54 2.45 -10.49 -2.92
CA THR A 54 2.65 -10.74 -4.35
C THR A 54 2.59 -9.43 -5.14
N PRO A 55 3.59 -9.10 -5.96
CA PRO A 55 3.59 -7.87 -6.75
C PRO A 55 2.40 -7.79 -7.70
N ALA A 56 1.46 -6.89 -7.45
CA ALA A 56 0.28 -6.68 -8.30
C ALA A 56 0.61 -6.12 -9.68
N ASN A 57 1.80 -5.52 -9.84
CA ASN A 57 2.27 -4.96 -11.10
C ASN A 57 1.32 -3.92 -11.72
N ALA A 58 0.60 -3.17 -10.89
CA ALA A 58 -0.48 -2.28 -11.28
C ALA A 58 -0.01 -0.83 -11.52
N CYS A 59 0.75 -0.23 -10.59
CA CYS A 59 1.03 1.21 -10.59
C CYS A 59 2.06 1.67 -11.63
N ARG A 60 2.96 0.79 -12.07
CA ARG A 60 4.01 1.10 -13.06
C ARG A 60 5.01 2.20 -12.67
N VAL A 61 5.06 2.60 -11.42
CA VAL A 61 6.03 3.61 -10.95
C VAL A 61 7.46 3.03 -10.90
N CYS A 62 7.60 1.71 -10.69
CA CYS A 62 8.90 1.02 -10.60
C CYS A 62 9.55 0.68 -11.93
N VAL A 63 9.02 1.15 -13.07
CA VAL A 63 9.55 0.77 -14.40
C VAL A 63 11.02 1.16 -14.57
N VAL A 64 11.76 0.30 -15.26
CA VAL A 64 13.14 0.48 -15.66
C VAL A 64 13.32 0.17 -17.14
N GLU A 65 14.42 0.62 -17.74
CA GLU A 65 14.76 0.32 -19.11
C GLU A 65 15.68 -0.90 -19.15
N LEU A 66 15.28 -1.92 -19.88
CA LEU A 66 16.06 -3.11 -20.13
C LEU A 66 16.59 -3.05 -21.56
N GLU A 67 17.91 -3.21 -21.74
CA GLU A 67 18.53 -3.21 -23.05
C GLU A 67 17.93 -4.32 -23.93
N GLY A 68 17.65 -3.99 -25.19
CA GLY A 68 16.98 -4.90 -26.14
C GLY A 68 15.47 -5.01 -25.96
N ALA A 69 14.88 -4.49 -24.88
CA ALA A 69 13.43 -4.51 -24.69
C ALA A 69 12.75 -3.34 -25.38
N ARG A 70 11.67 -3.61 -26.09
CA ARG A 70 10.85 -2.57 -26.74
C ARG A 70 10.16 -1.64 -25.76
N THR A 71 9.77 -2.16 -24.59
CA THR A 71 9.01 -1.43 -23.57
C THR A 71 9.76 -1.41 -22.25
N LEU A 72 9.47 -0.40 -21.41
CA LEU A 72 9.93 -0.39 -20.03
C LEU A 72 9.33 -1.59 -19.27
N VAL A 73 10.14 -2.19 -18.39
CA VAL A 73 9.74 -3.37 -17.59
C VAL A 73 9.55 -2.98 -16.12
N PRO A 74 8.63 -3.59 -15.39
CA PRO A 74 8.43 -3.31 -13.97
C PRO A 74 9.49 -4.03 -13.14
N ALA A 75 10.28 -3.28 -12.37
CA ALA A 75 11.34 -3.85 -11.54
C ALA A 75 10.79 -4.77 -10.43
N CYS A 76 9.61 -4.47 -9.88
CA CYS A 76 9.04 -5.21 -8.75
C CYS A 76 8.59 -6.65 -9.06
N SER A 77 8.40 -7.00 -10.35
CA SER A 77 7.89 -8.31 -10.74
C SER A 77 8.70 -9.00 -11.84
N ARG A 78 9.57 -8.28 -12.54
CA ARG A 78 10.44 -8.88 -13.55
C ARG A 78 11.61 -9.59 -12.86
N THR A 79 11.69 -10.91 -12.99
CA THR A 79 12.83 -11.69 -12.53
C THR A 79 14.06 -11.40 -13.35
N VAL A 80 15.21 -11.45 -12.68
CA VAL A 80 16.51 -11.27 -13.33
C VAL A 80 16.88 -12.48 -14.21
N GLU A 81 17.56 -12.21 -15.30
CA GLU A 81 18.17 -13.21 -16.17
C GLU A 81 19.65 -12.87 -16.34
N PRO A 82 20.52 -13.85 -16.68
CA PRO A 82 21.93 -13.59 -16.89
C PRO A 82 22.16 -12.49 -17.94
N ASP A 83 23.20 -11.68 -17.70
CA ASP A 83 23.69 -10.65 -18.61
C ASP A 83 22.67 -9.53 -18.94
N MET A 84 21.60 -9.38 -18.17
CA MET A 84 20.71 -8.22 -18.31
C MET A 84 21.49 -6.91 -18.09
N VAL A 85 21.22 -5.93 -18.94
CA VAL A 85 21.71 -4.55 -18.79
C VAL A 85 20.52 -3.63 -18.57
N ILE A 86 20.50 -2.95 -17.43
CA ILE A 86 19.35 -2.19 -16.95
C ILE A 86 19.74 -0.75 -16.63
N GLN A 87 18.90 0.20 -17.05
CA GLN A 87 19.01 1.61 -16.70
C GLN A 87 17.82 2.01 -15.84
N THR A 88 18.07 2.48 -14.61
CA THR A 88 17.02 2.83 -13.65
C THR A 88 16.58 4.29 -13.73
N ASN A 89 17.36 5.14 -14.40
CA ASN A 89 17.14 6.59 -14.42
C ASN A 89 17.34 7.23 -15.80
N SER A 90 17.12 6.49 -16.89
CA SER A 90 17.18 7.04 -18.25
C SER A 90 16.11 8.12 -18.46
N PRO A 91 16.27 9.01 -19.46
CA PRO A 91 15.25 10.02 -19.80
C PRO A 91 13.88 9.40 -20.04
N ARG A 92 13.82 8.21 -20.66
CA ARG A 92 12.59 7.46 -20.93
C ARG A 92 11.93 6.95 -19.65
N VAL A 93 12.71 6.42 -18.70
CA VAL A 93 12.24 6.00 -17.39
C VAL A 93 11.68 7.18 -16.61
N ARG A 94 12.43 8.29 -16.55
CA ARG A 94 11.99 9.51 -15.84
C ARG A 94 10.69 10.07 -16.39
N LEU A 95 10.56 10.14 -17.73
CA LEU A 95 9.34 10.60 -18.38
C LEU A 95 8.14 9.70 -18.05
N SER A 96 8.33 8.38 -18.13
CA SER A 96 7.27 7.41 -17.81
C SER A 96 6.80 7.56 -16.36
N ARG A 97 7.72 7.62 -15.40
CA ARG A 97 7.40 7.80 -13.99
C ARG A 97 6.68 9.12 -13.72
N LYS A 98 7.17 10.21 -14.32
CA LYS A 98 6.51 11.51 -14.26
C LYS A 98 5.07 11.43 -14.71
N MET A 99 4.81 10.87 -15.89
CA MET A 99 3.44 10.76 -16.45
C MET A 99 2.54 9.90 -15.56
N VAL A 100 3.02 8.79 -15.05
CA VAL A 100 2.24 7.92 -14.14
C VAL A 100 1.87 8.67 -12.86
N ILE A 101 2.81 9.41 -12.27
CA ILE A 101 2.56 10.19 -11.06
C ILE A 101 1.57 11.33 -11.35
N GLU A 102 1.70 12.02 -12.48
CA GLU A 102 0.76 13.04 -12.92
C GLU A 102 -0.67 12.47 -13.07
N PHE A 103 -0.83 11.29 -13.67
CA PHE A 103 -2.13 10.61 -13.78
C PHE A 103 -2.70 10.24 -12.41
N LEU A 104 -1.89 9.67 -11.52
CA LEU A 104 -2.34 9.32 -10.18
C LEU A 104 -2.78 10.56 -9.40
N ALA A 105 -1.94 11.59 -9.36
CA ALA A 105 -2.22 12.82 -8.61
C ALA A 105 -3.40 13.62 -9.19
N SER A 106 -3.69 13.48 -10.50
CA SER A 106 -4.87 14.11 -11.10
C SER A 106 -6.17 13.31 -10.90
N SER A 107 -6.07 12.03 -10.55
CA SER A 107 -7.23 11.13 -10.48
C SER A 107 -7.70 10.84 -9.06
N VAL A 108 -6.80 10.87 -8.07
CA VAL A 108 -7.08 10.51 -6.69
C VAL A 108 -6.47 11.52 -5.71
N ASP A 109 -7.05 11.60 -4.52
CA ASP A 109 -6.50 12.40 -3.44
C ASP A 109 -5.29 11.69 -2.80
N LEU A 110 -4.10 12.24 -2.99
CA LEU A 110 -2.83 11.76 -2.43
C LEU A 110 -2.33 12.61 -1.24
N SER A 111 -3.15 13.50 -0.71
CA SER A 111 -2.77 14.50 0.31
C SER A 111 -2.23 13.90 1.63
N VAL A 112 -2.56 12.64 1.92
CA VAL A 112 -2.09 11.93 3.12
C VAL A 112 -0.99 10.91 2.84
N THR A 113 -0.31 11.05 1.70
CA THR A 113 0.69 10.08 1.22
C THR A 113 2.06 10.74 1.04
N PRO A 114 2.91 10.81 2.09
CA PRO A 114 4.23 11.47 2.01
C PRO A 114 5.11 10.94 0.88
N THR A 115 5.06 9.62 0.63
CA THR A 115 5.79 8.98 -0.47
C THR A 115 5.34 9.49 -1.85
N ALA A 116 4.04 9.74 -2.04
CA ALA A 116 3.55 10.29 -3.31
C ALA A 116 3.97 11.76 -3.48
N GLU A 117 3.96 12.55 -2.42
CA GLU A 117 4.46 13.93 -2.44
C GLU A 117 5.96 13.99 -2.79
N GLU A 118 6.75 13.07 -2.21
CA GLU A 118 8.16 12.94 -2.56
C GLU A 118 8.33 12.63 -4.05
N TYR A 119 7.54 11.70 -4.60
CA TYR A 119 7.61 11.36 -6.02
C TYR A 119 7.17 12.51 -6.93
N VAL A 120 6.15 13.28 -6.54
CA VAL A 120 5.74 14.50 -7.25
C VAL A 120 6.92 15.47 -7.37
N ARG A 121 7.63 15.72 -6.27
CA ARG A 121 8.82 16.58 -6.25
C ARG A 121 9.98 15.99 -7.06
N ARG A 122 10.31 14.72 -6.85
CA ARG A 122 11.44 14.00 -7.46
C ARG A 122 11.36 13.96 -8.99
N TYR A 123 10.16 13.79 -9.51
CA TYR A 123 9.92 13.69 -10.95
C TYR A 123 9.39 14.98 -11.59
N ASN A 124 9.26 16.05 -10.81
CA ASN A 124 8.67 17.32 -11.25
C ASN A 124 7.34 17.08 -11.97
N ALA A 125 6.44 16.34 -11.29
CA ALA A 125 5.13 15.98 -11.80
C ALA A 125 4.12 17.12 -11.54
N HIS A 126 3.24 17.36 -12.49
CA HIS A 126 2.27 18.45 -12.48
C HIS A 126 0.88 17.89 -12.77
N ALA A 127 0.13 17.57 -11.71
CA ALA A 127 -1.24 17.03 -11.83
C ALA A 127 -2.19 17.99 -12.54
N GLU A 128 -1.99 19.29 -12.35
CA GLU A 128 -2.73 20.37 -12.99
C GLU A 128 -2.60 20.40 -14.53
N ARG A 129 -1.68 19.62 -15.09
CA ARG A 129 -1.60 19.38 -16.53
C ARG A 129 -2.91 18.91 -17.13
N TYR A 130 -3.72 18.19 -16.34
CA TYR A 130 -5.03 17.66 -16.74
C TYR A 130 -6.19 18.57 -16.34
N GLY A 131 -5.91 19.77 -15.86
CA GLY A 131 -6.89 20.77 -15.42
C GLY A 131 -7.43 20.45 -14.00
N PRO A 132 -8.33 21.30 -13.51
CA PRO A 132 -9.01 21.06 -12.24
C PRO A 132 -9.95 19.84 -12.34
N PRO A 133 -10.23 19.15 -11.22
CA PRO A 133 -11.22 18.08 -11.21
C PRO A 133 -12.60 18.65 -11.61
N ALA A 134 -13.30 17.95 -12.49
CA ALA A 134 -14.67 18.30 -12.84
C ALA A 134 -15.60 18.09 -11.63
N PRO A 135 -16.69 18.87 -11.53
CA PRO A 135 -17.66 18.71 -10.46
C PRO A 135 -18.32 17.32 -10.51
N PRO A 136 -18.83 16.84 -9.37
CA PRO A 136 -19.58 15.60 -9.30
C PRO A 136 -20.73 15.57 -10.29
N ASP A 137 -20.87 14.47 -11.03
CA ASP A 137 -22.03 14.18 -11.86
C ASP A 137 -23.02 13.33 -11.03
N PRO A 138 -24.16 13.87 -10.60
CA PRO A 138 -25.12 13.15 -9.76
C PRO A 138 -25.83 11.99 -10.49
N GLU A 139 -25.82 11.98 -11.82
CA GLU A 139 -26.45 10.92 -12.62
C GLU A 139 -25.51 9.73 -12.91
N ARG A 140 -24.21 9.97 -12.81
CA ARG A 140 -23.21 8.90 -12.90
C ARG A 140 -23.00 8.22 -11.57
N ASP A 141 -22.43 7.04 -11.65
CA ASP A 141 -22.05 6.25 -10.49
C ASP A 141 -21.43 7.16 -9.42
N ARG A 142 -22.03 7.17 -8.23
CA ARG A 142 -21.65 7.99 -7.07
C ARG A 142 -20.17 7.90 -6.68
N ARG A 143 -19.44 6.97 -7.25
CA ARG A 143 -18.01 6.74 -7.04
C ARG A 143 -17.13 7.50 -8.03
N ARG A 144 -17.71 8.16 -9.01
CA ARG A 144 -16.99 8.94 -10.02
C ARG A 144 -17.66 10.25 -10.25
N THR A 145 -16.87 11.26 -10.11
CA THR A 145 -17.28 12.62 -10.36
C THR A 145 -16.49 13.11 -11.55
N GLY A 146 -17.06 13.09 -12.71
CA GLY A 146 -16.50 13.75 -13.86
C GLY A 146 -15.02 13.43 -14.18
N HIS A 147 -14.42 14.25 -14.99
CA HIS A 147 -13.04 14.19 -15.43
C HIS A 147 -12.36 15.53 -15.20
N HIS A 148 -11.03 15.53 -15.09
CA HIS A 148 -10.27 16.75 -15.30
C HIS A 148 -10.44 17.20 -16.73
N GLU A 149 -11.02 18.38 -16.95
CA GLU A 149 -11.31 18.90 -18.28
C GLU A 149 -10.31 19.96 -18.67
N ARG A 150 -9.78 19.82 -19.90
CA ARG A 150 -8.95 20.84 -20.53
C ARG A 150 -9.52 21.22 -21.88
N PRO A 151 -9.29 22.48 -22.32
CA PRO A 151 -9.72 22.94 -23.65
C PRO A 151 -9.13 22.14 -24.81
N ASP A 152 -7.96 21.50 -24.60
CA ASP A 152 -7.28 20.64 -25.58
C ASP A 152 -7.80 19.20 -25.63
N GLY A 153 -8.86 18.87 -24.85
CA GLY A 153 -9.47 17.56 -24.78
C GLY A 153 -8.69 16.52 -23.99
N GLN A 154 -7.60 16.89 -23.31
CA GLN A 154 -6.89 16.00 -22.39
C GLN A 154 -7.63 15.96 -21.07
N THR A 155 -8.16 14.79 -20.72
CA THR A 155 -8.98 14.58 -19.52
C THR A 155 -8.47 13.41 -18.69
N ALA A 156 -8.66 13.48 -17.36
CA ALA A 156 -8.40 12.38 -16.45
C ALA A 156 -9.63 12.12 -15.59
N ALA A 157 -9.99 10.85 -15.39
CA ALA A 157 -11.07 10.48 -14.51
C ALA A 157 -10.69 10.78 -13.05
N THR A 158 -11.54 11.48 -12.32
CA THR A 158 -11.37 11.74 -10.89
C THR A 158 -12.17 10.72 -10.10
N VAL A 159 -11.50 10.03 -9.16
CA VAL A 159 -12.17 9.13 -8.24
C VAL A 159 -12.79 9.97 -7.12
N HIS A 160 -14.09 9.77 -6.92
CA HIS A 160 -14.80 10.36 -5.79
C HIS A 160 -15.75 9.32 -5.20
N ALA A 161 -15.64 9.09 -3.92
CA ALA A 161 -16.53 8.19 -3.20
C ALA A 161 -16.75 8.74 -1.79
N PRO A 162 -17.97 8.59 -1.23
CA PRO A 162 -18.19 8.96 0.16
C PRO A 162 -17.31 8.10 1.07
N THR A 163 -16.74 8.73 2.08
CA THR A 163 -16.02 8.05 3.15
C THR A 163 -16.96 7.05 3.84
N LYS A 164 -16.52 5.81 3.99
CA LYS A 164 -17.28 4.73 4.63
C LYS A 164 -16.80 4.57 6.08
N VAL A 165 -17.70 4.88 7.00
CA VAL A 165 -17.50 4.68 8.45
C VAL A 165 -18.59 3.71 8.90
N ASP A 166 -18.35 2.44 8.73
CA ASP A 166 -19.30 1.35 9.05
C ASP A 166 -18.83 0.48 10.21
N ASN A 167 -17.78 0.89 10.91
CA ASN A 167 -17.26 0.26 12.11
C ASN A 167 -16.37 1.25 12.89
N ASP A 168 -16.09 0.95 14.16
CA ASP A 168 -15.33 1.82 15.08
C ASP A 168 -13.80 1.65 14.96
N LEU A 169 -13.30 0.75 14.14
CA LEU A 169 -11.89 0.39 14.10
C LEU A 169 -11.13 1.11 13.00
N TYR A 170 -11.74 1.24 11.83
CA TYR A 170 -11.09 1.88 10.67
C TYR A 170 -12.07 2.43 9.65
N VAL A 171 -11.59 3.37 8.89
CA VAL A 171 -12.31 4.14 7.88
C VAL A 171 -11.84 3.75 6.48
N ARG A 172 -12.73 3.78 5.51
CA ARG A 172 -12.46 3.54 4.09
C ARG A 172 -12.82 4.77 3.27
N ASP A 173 -11.79 5.45 2.77
CA ASP A 173 -11.93 6.60 1.87
C ASP A 173 -11.37 6.24 0.50
N TYR A 174 -12.22 5.75 -0.37
CA TYR A 174 -11.79 5.31 -1.69
C TYR A 174 -11.49 6.45 -2.67
N SER A 175 -11.71 7.72 -2.30
CA SER A 175 -11.19 8.86 -3.07
C SER A 175 -9.66 8.88 -3.13
N LYS A 176 -9.01 8.21 -2.18
CA LYS A 176 -7.56 8.03 -2.08
C LYS A 176 -7.04 6.74 -2.72
N CYS A 177 -7.93 5.92 -3.30
CA CYS A 177 -7.57 4.58 -3.77
C CYS A 177 -6.96 4.60 -5.17
N ILE A 178 -5.72 4.17 -5.30
CA ILE A 178 -4.98 4.01 -6.57
C ILE A 178 -5.15 2.62 -7.20
N LEU A 179 -6.03 1.76 -6.68
CA LEU A 179 -6.22 0.38 -7.16
C LEU A 179 -4.91 -0.43 -7.22
N CYS A 180 -4.11 -0.34 -6.18
CA CYS A 180 -2.82 -1.04 -6.10
C CYS A 180 -2.94 -2.53 -5.73
N TYR A 181 -4.13 -3.00 -5.34
CA TYR A 181 -4.48 -4.37 -4.95
C TYR A 181 -3.81 -4.91 -3.67
N LYS A 182 -2.92 -4.20 -3.02
CA LYS A 182 -2.23 -4.66 -1.80
C LYS A 182 -3.21 -5.10 -0.70
N CYS A 183 -4.29 -4.34 -0.50
CA CYS A 183 -5.31 -4.67 0.49
C CYS A 183 -6.12 -5.93 0.13
N VAL A 184 -6.35 -6.18 -1.16
CA VAL A 184 -7.01 -7.40 -1.66
C VAL A 184 -6.14 -8.61 -1.41
N ASP A 185 -4.85 -8.51 -1.73
CA ASP A 185 -3.88 -9.58 -1.53
C ASP A 185 -3.69 -9.90 -0.02
N ALA A 186 -3.60 -8.86 0.82
CA ALA A 186 -3.52 -9.01 2.27
C ALA A 186 -4.81 -9.60 2.90
N CYS A 187 -5.98 -9.36 2.31
CA CYS A 187 -7.24 -9.97 2.73
C CYS A 187 -7.39 -11.40 2.19
N GLY A 188 -6.73 -11.67 1.06
CA GLY A 188 -6.71 -12.94 0.33
C GLY A 188 -5.58 -13.87 0.75
N GLU A 189 -4.92 -14.45 -0.26
CA GLU A 189 -4.01 -15.59 -0.12
C GLU A 189 -2.76 -15.31 0.73
N GLN A 190 -2.26 -14.07 0.72
CA GLN A 190 -0.97 -13.80 1.36
C GLN A 190 -1.07 -13.75 2.89
N TYR A 191 -2.20 -13.21 3.43
CA TYR A 191 -2.28 -13.04 4.87
C TYR A 191 -3.52 -13.70 5.49
N GLN A 192 -4.70 -13.14 5.25
CA GLN A 192 -5.87 -13.45 6.07
C GLN A 192 -6.72 -14.58 5.52
N ASN A 193 -6.70 -14.79 4.22
CA ASN A 193 -7.46 -15.83 3.51
C ASN A 193 -8.99 -15.78 3.73
N THR A 194 -9.54 -14.59 3.96
CA THR A 194 -10.99 -14.36 4.13
C THR A 194 -11.66 -13.82 2.88
N PHE A 195 -10.91 -13.15 1.99
CA PHE A 195 -11.43 -12.55 0.76
C PHE A 195 -12.63 -11.62 0.97
N ALA A 196 -12.70 -10.95 2.12
CA ALA A 196 -13.80 -10.05 2.45
C ALA A 196 -13.89 -8.83 1.53
N ILE A 197 -12.76 -8.42 0.95
CA ILE A 197 -12.68 -7.36 -0.04
C ILE A 197 -12.01 -7.87 -1.31
N ALA A 198 -12.53 -7.42 -2.44
CA ALA A 198 -12.03 -7.77 -3.76
C ALA A 198 -12.20 -6.59 -4.73
N VAL A 199 -11.78 -6.76 -5.98
CA VAL A 199 -12.05 -5.80 -7.04
C VAL A 199 -13.46 -6.05 -7.58
N ALA A 200 -14.29 -5.01 -7.54
CA ALA A 200 -15.61 -4.99 -8.17
C ALA A 200 -15.62 -4.04 -9.38
N GLY A 201 -16.45 -4.32 -10.36
CA GLY A 201 -16.51 -3.54 -11.59
C GLY A 201 -15.33 -3.80 -12.52
N ARG A 202 -15.25 -3.00 -13.58
CA ARG A 202 -14.18 -3.10 -14.59
C ARG A 202 -13.92 -1.75 -15.26
N GLY A 203 -12.75 -1.63 -15.90
CA GLY A 203 -12.35 -0.40 -16.56
C GLY A 203 -12.36 0.77 -15.57
N PHE A 204 -13.00 1.85 -15.95
CA PHE A 204 -13.12 3.03 -15.09
C PHE A 204 -14.06 2.84 -13.88
N ASP A 205 -14.86 1.78 -13.81
CA ASP A 205 -15.72 1.46 -12.67
C ASP A 205 -15.08 0.47 -11.69
N ALA A 206 -13.85 0.07 -11.95
CA ALA A 206 -13.10 -0.80 -11.05
C ALA A 206 -12.89 -0.12 -9.69
N ARG A 207 -13.16 -0.84 -8.62
CA ARG A 207 -13.03 -0.38 -7.24
C ARG A 207 -12.81 -1.52 -6.28
N ILE A 208 -12.28 -1.23 -5.11
CA ILE A 208 -12.26 -2.17 -4.01
C ILE A 208 -13.64 -2.19 -3.34
N SER A 209 -14.19 -3.36 -3.11
CA SER A 209 -15.52 -3.53 -2.53
C SER A 209 -15.62 -4.82 -1.74
N THR A 210 -16.53 -4.86 -0.81
CA THR A 210 -17.11 -6.09 -0.25
C THR A 210 -18.09 -6.70 -1.25
N GLU A 211 -18.51 -7.94 -1.01
CA GLU A 211 -19.57 -8.60 -1.78
C GLU A 211 -20.84 -7.73 -1.75
N TYR A 212 -21.42 -7.49 -2.93
CA TYR A 212 -22.58 -6.59 -3.14
C TYR A 212 -22.45 -5.18 -2.53
N ALA A 213 -21.22 -4.73 -2.23
CA ALA A 213 -20.94 -3.48 -1.53
C ALA A 213 -21.55 -3.37 -0.12
N ASN A 214 -21.83 -4.50 0.52
CA ASN A 214 -22.32 -4.57 1.90
C ASN A 214 -21.35 -3.86 2.87
N PRO A 215 -21.84 -3.34 4.01
CA PRO A 215 -21.00 -2.87 5.09
C PRO A 215 -20.04 -3.98 5.57
N LEU A 216 -18.88 -3.63 6.12
CA LEU A 216 -17.92 -4.62 6.63
C LEU A 216 -18.49 -5.54 7.70
N PRO A 217 -19.32 -5.06 8.64
CA PRO A 217 -19.97 -5.94 9.63
C PRO A 217 -20.82 -7.06 9.02
N ASP A 218 -21.36 -6.83 7.82
CA ASP A 218 -22.22 -7.78 7.09
C ASP A 218 -21.45 -8.58 6.03
N SER A 219 -20.13 -8.59 6.10
CA SER A 219 -19.24 -9.27 5.15
C SER A 219 -18.40 -10.36 5.85
N ALA A 220 -17.54 -11.05 5.09
CA ALA A 220 -16.58 -12.01 5.64
C ALA A 220 -15.40 -11.35 6.39
N CYS A 221 -15.46 -10.06 6.70
CA CYS A 221 -14.39 -9.34 7.37
C CYS A 221 -14.19 -9.82 8.82
N VAL A 222 -12.96 -10.16 9.17
CA VAL A 222 -12.55 -10.56 10.53
C VAL A 222 -11.86 -9.44 11.30
N TYR A 223 -11.90 -8.23 10.81
CA TYR A 223 -11.35 -7.02 11.44
C TYR A 223 -9.87 -7.11 11.83
N CYS A 224 -9.05 -7.86 11.07
CA CYS A 224 -7.62 -7.98 11.35
C CYS A 224 -6.84 -6.68 11.07
N GLY A 225 -7.34 -5.81 10.19
CA GLY A 225 -6.69 -4.55 9.81
C GLY A 225 -5.44 -4.71 8.94
N ASN A 226 -5.15 -5.91 8.40
CA ASN A 226 -3.98 -6.11 7.53
C ASN A 226 -4.09 -5.30 6.23
N CYS A 227 -5.30 -5.08 5.73
CA CYS A 227 -5.56 -4.20 4.59
C CYS A 227 -5.19 -2.72 4.85
N ILE A 228 -5.32 -2.25 6.09
CA ILE A 228 -4.89 -0.90 6.51
C ILE A 228 -3.36 -0.82 6.49
N ALA A 229 -2.70 -1.82 7.08
CA ALA A 229 -1.25 -1.85 7.22
C ALA A 229 -0.51 -1.78 5.87
N VAL A 230 -1.11 -2.28 4.81
CA VAL A 230 -0.49 -2.33 3.47
C VAL A 230 -0.99 -1.22 2.54
N CYS A 231 -1.97 -0.40 2.94
CA CYS A 231 -2.52 0.66 2.08
C CYS A 231 -1.51 1.80 1.92
N PRO A 232 -0.99 2.06 0.71
CA PRO A 232 0.06 3.06 0.52
C PRO A 232 -0.47 4.50 0.48
N THR A 233 -1.78 4.71 0.37
CA THR A 233 -2.38 6.03 0.13
C THR A 233 -3.35 6.47 1.22
N GLY A 234 -3.48 5.71 2.30
CA GLY A 234 -4.43 6.03 3.37
C GLY A 234 -5.90 5.89 2.96
N ALA A 235 -6.21 5.23 1.83
CA ALA A 235 -7.58 4.88 1.46
C ALA A 235 -8.25 3.98 2.51
N LEU A 236 -7.45 3.25 3.24
CA LEU A 236 -7.82 2.48 4.43
C LEU A 236 -6.94 2.97 5.57
N MET A 237 -7.52 3.48 6.64
CA MET A 237 -6.77 3.99 7.79
C MET A 237 -7.48 3.69 9.11
N PHE A 238 -6.75 3.75 10.21
CA PHE A 238 -7.34 3.63 11.54
C PHE A 238 -8.38 4.73 11.78
N ALA A 239 -9.45 4.42 12.49
CA ALA A 239 -10.45 5.41 12.89
C ALA A 239 -9.80 6.54 13.72
N SER A 240 -8.90 6.19 14.66
CA SER A 240 -8.13 7.15 15.45
C SER A 240 -7.25 8.09 14.60
N GLU A 241 -6.60 7.56 13.57
CA GLU A 241 -5.85 8.39 12.64
C GLU A 241 -6.75 9.31 11.83
N HIS A 242 -7.88 8.80 11.33
CA HIS A 242 -8.86 9.60 10.60
C HIS A 242 -9.40 10.74 11.46
N GLU A 243 -9.82 10.46 12.69
CA GLU A 243 -10.33 11.47 13.64
C GLU A 243 -9.29 12.58 13.92
N LEU A 244 -8.04 12.21 14.16
CA LEU A 244 -6.97 13.19 14.38
C LEU A 244 -6.65 14.02 13.12
N ARG A 245 -6.76 13.43 11.93
CA ARG A 245 -6.60 14.18 10.67
C ARG A 245 -7.75 15.14 10.43
N GLU A 246 -8.99 14.74 10.66
CA GLU A 246 -10.16 15.62 10.59
C GLU A 246 -10.06 16.80 11.60
N ALA A 247 -9.52 16.54 12.79
CA ALA A 247 -9.25 17.57 13.79
C ALA A 247 -8.00 18.42 13.49
N ALA A 248 -7.27 18.15 12.40
CA ALA A 248 -5.99 18.77 12.06
C ALA A 248 -4.92 18.65 13.18
N THR A 249 -4.97 17.59 13.96
CA THR A 249 -4.04 17.33 15.09
C THR A 249 -3.12 16.15 14.86
N TRP A 250 -3.29 15.40 13.76
CA TRP A 250 -2.37 14.33 13.37
C TRP A 250 -1.00 14.89 12.99
N ASP A 251 0.05 14.45 13.69
CA ASP A 251 1.42 14.89 13.43
C ASP A 251 2.41 13.74 13.67
N GLU A 252 2.89 13.13 12.59
CA GLU A 252 3.83 12.02 12.67
C GLU A 252 5.19 12.41 13.30
N SER A 253 5.57 13.68 13.22
CA SER A 253 6.82 14.18 13.84
C SER A 253 6.76 14.20 15.37
N ARG A 254 5.57 14.25 15.95
CA ARG A 254 5.31 14.19 17.39
C ARG A 254 5.13 12.77 17.92
N GLN A 255 5.05 11.79 17.00
CA GLN A 255 4.83 10.40 17.41
C GLN A 255 6.13 9.75 17.87
N THR A 256 6.03 9.00 18.95
CA THR A 256 7.06 8.06 19.38
C THR A 256 6.63 6.65 19.01
N GLN A 257 7.59 5.82 18.63
CA GLN A 257 7.36 4.41 18.31
C GLN A 257 8.03 3.56 19.39
N THR A 258 7.28 2.59 19.91
CA THR A 258 7.78 1.65 20.93
C THR A 258 7.46 0.23 20.48
N GLU A 259 8.48 -0.60 20.39
CA GLU A 259 8.33 -2.01 20.10
C GLU A 259 8.01 -2.81 21.36
N THR A 260 7.09 -3.76 21.23
CA THR A 260 6.69 -4.65 22.31
C THR A 260 6.12 -5.97 21.78
N ILE A 261 5.89 -6.91 22.67
CA ILE A 261 5.26 -8.19 22.36
C ILE A 261 3.78 -8.12 22.70
N CYS A 262 2.93 -8.63 21.80
CA CYS A 262 1.49 -8.71 21.99
C CYS A 262 1.14 -9.58 23.21
N PRO A 263 0.36 -9.07 24.19
CA PRO A 263 0.05 -9.80 25.42
C PRO A 263 -1.14 -10.74 25.31
N TYR A 264 -1.82 -10.81 24.15
CA TYR A 264 -3.14 -11.46 24.08
C TYR A 264 -3.11 -12.97 23.88
N CYS A 265 -2.03 -13.52 23.32
CA CYS A 265 -1.91 -14.98 23.16
C CYS A 265 -0.46 -15.43 23.00
N GLY A 266 -0.24 -16.75 22.98
CA GLY A 266 1.09 -17.37 22.93
C GLY A 266 1.82 -17.27 21.58
N VAL A 267 1.24 -16.63 20.55
CA VAL A 267 1.92 -16.40 19.28
C VAL A 267 3.10 -15.44 19.44
N GLY A 268 2.99 -14.46 20.37
CA GLY A 268 4.09 -13.54 20.66
C GLY A 268 4.37 -12.54 19.53
N CYS A 269 3.32 -12.06 18.85
CA CYS A 269 3.44 -11.09 17.77
C CYS A 269 4.18 -9.84 18.23
N ASN A 270 5.10 -9.34 17.40
CA ASN A 270 5.73 -8.05 17.61
C ASN A 270 4.78 -6.92 17.24
N LEU A 271 4.66 -5.94 18.13
CA LEU A 271 3.87 -4.74 17.94
C LEU A 271 4.77 -3.51 17.93
N THR A 272 4.49 -2.58 17.06
CA THR A 272 5.00 -1.21 17.12
C THR A 272 3.85 -0.30 17.52
N LEU A 273 3.94 0.24 18.74
CA LEU A 273 2.97 1.20 19.27
C LEU A 273 3.34 2.60 18.78
N HIS A 274 2.42 3.28 18.11
CA HIS A 274 2.58 4.68 17.72
C HIS A 274 1.85 5.54 18.74
N VAL A 275 2.57 6.38 19.43
CA VAL A 275 2.06 7.19 20.54
C VAL A 275 2.20 8.67 20.21
N GLN A 276 1.08 9.40 20.25
CA GLN A 276 1.03 10.84 20.13
C GLN A 276 0.32 11.42 21.38
N ASP A 277 0.91 12.45 21.98
CA ASP A 277 0.35 13.11 23.16
C ASP A 277 0.00 12.15 24.33
N ASN A 278 0.86 11.14 24.54
CA ASN A 278 0.69 10.09 25.54
C ASN A 278 -0.50 9.14 25.31
N GLU A 279 -1.04 9.11 24.10
CA GLU A 279 -2.07 8.17 23.68
C GLU A 279 -1.60 7.27 22.54
N ILE A 280 -1.91 5.98 22.59
CA ILE A 280 -1.66 5.07 21.47
C ILE A 280 -2.66 5.41 20.37
N VAL A 281 -2.16 5.87 19.23
CA VAL A 281 -3.00 6.28 18.09
C VAL A 281 -3.16 5.18 17.04
N LYS A 282 -2.16 4.31 16.89
CA LYS A 282 -2.25 3.11 16.05
C LYS A 282 -1.23 2.06 16.48
N VAL A 283 -1.44 0.83 16.03
CA VAL A 283 -0.51 -0.28 16.25
C VAL A 283 -0.19 -0.95 14.91
N THR A 284 1.09 -1.06 14.60
CA THR A 284 1.61 -1.78 13.43
C THR A 284 2.46 -2.97 13.86
N SER A 285 3.01 -3.69 12.90
CA SER A 285 3.99 -4.75 13.13
C SER A 285 5.09 -4.63 12.08
N PRO A 286 6.35 -4.86 12.43
CA PRO A 286 7.46 -4.80 11.47
C PRO A 286 7.34 -5.92 10.42
N ASN A 287 7.69 -5.60 9.16
CA ASN A 287 7.61 -6.54 8.04
C ASN A 287 8.73 -7.59 8.07
N ASP A 288 9.87 -7.25 8.63
CA ASP A 288 11.07 -8.06 8.72
C ASP A 288 11.11 -9.01 9.93
N HIS A 289 10.04 -9.04 10.73
CA HIS A 289 9.96 -9.93 11.88
C HIS A 289 9.51 -11.35 11.48
N ASP A 290 10.27 -12.37 11.90
CA ASP A 290 10.07 -13.76 11.51
C ASP A 290 8.69 -14.34 11.79
N ILE A 291 8.01 -13.88 12.87
CA ILE A 291 6.70 -14.39 13.29
C ILE A 291 5.58 -13.66 12.56
N THR A 292 5.61 -12.32 12.57
CA THR A 292 4.46 -11.51 12.16
C THR A 292 4.50 -11.08 10.70
N ARG A 293 5.67 -10.73 10.18
CA ARG A 293 5.84 -10.21 8.80
C ARG A 293 4.81 -9.12 8.47
N GLY A 294 4.60 -8.17 9.40
CA GLY A 294 3.62 -7.09 9.25
C GLY A 294 2.18 -7.46 9.61
N ASN A 295 1.88 -8.75 9.84
CA ASN A 295 0.51 -9.25 10.07
C ASN A 295 0.12 -9.23 11.53
N LEU A 296 -1.12 -8.85 11.81
CA LEU A 296 -1.72 -8.91 13.13
C LEU A 296 -3.17 -9.42 13.02
N CYS A 297 -3.66 -9.99 14.10
CA CYS A 297 -5.10 -10.22 14.25
C CYS A 297 -5.78 -8.98 14.87
N ILE A 298 -7.10 -9.01 14.96
CA ILE A 298 -7.90 -7.91 15.55
C ILE A 298 -7.39 -7.52 16.95
N LYS A 299 -7.02 -8.48 17.80
CA LYS A 299 -6.55 -8.19 19.15
C LYS A 299 -5.23 -7.44 19.18
N GLY A 300 -4.25 -7.88 18.39
CA GLY A 300 -2.95 -7.22 18.29
C GLY A 300 -3.07 -5.83 17.69
N ARG A 301 -3.89 -5.66 16.65
CA ARG A 301 -4.02 -4.40 15.91
C ARG A 301 -4.84 -3.35 16.65
N PHE A 302 -5.94 -3.73 17.30
CA PHE A 302 -6.92 -2.80 17.87
C PHE A 302 -7.11 -2.95 19.38
N GLY A 303 -6.50 -3.95 20.02
CA GLY A 303 -6.67 -4.21 21.45
C GLY A 303 -6.23 -3.04 22.33
N PHE A 304 -5.38 -2.14 21.85
CA PHE A 304 -4.98 -0.94 22.59
C PHE A 304 -6.14 0.00 22.92
N GLN A 305 -7.26 -0.09 22.23
CA GLN A 305 -8.42 0.77 22.47
C GLN A 305 -9.00 0.60 23.88
N HIS A 306 -8.81 -0.55 24.53
CA HIS A 306 -9.27 -0.76 25.91
C HIS A 306 -8.46 0.07 26.94
N VAL A 307 -7.27 0.53 26.56
CA VAL A 307 -6.41 1.39 27.41
C VAL A 307 -6.90 2.84 27.37
N LYS A 308 -7.63 3.23 26.32
CA LYS A 308 -8.21 4.57 26.24
C LYS A 308 -9.37 4.69 27.22
N PRO A 309 -9.44 5.75 28.07
CA PRO A 309 -10.65 6.03 28.84
C PRO A 309 -11.80 6.24 27.85
N ARG A 310 -12.74 5.31 27.82
CA ARG A 310 -14.00 5.57 27.10
C ARG A 310 -14.64 6.78 27.71
N ALA A 311 -14.85 7.84 26.93
CA ALA A 311 -15.82 8.86 27.28
C ALA A 311 -17.14 8.10 27.47
N ARG A 312 -17.67 8.03 28.71
CA ARG A 312 -18.97 7.42 28.98
C ARG A 312 -19.98 8.18 28.14
N SER A 313 -20.61 7.50 27.20
CA SER A 313 -21.77 8.06 26.52
C SER A 313 -22.84 8.34 27.58
N SER A 314 -23.56 9.44 27.46
CA SER A 314 -24.67 9.81 28.34
C SER A 314 -25.77 8.75 28.42
N ASP A 315 -25.73 7.73 27.56
CA ASP A 315 -26.73 6.67 27.43
C ASP A 315 -26.47 5.44 28.33
N ASP A 316 -25.33 5.37 29.03
CA ASP A 316 -25.01 4.29 29.98
C ASP A 316 -25.53 4.54 31.41
N GLN A 317 -26.42 5.51 31.58
CA GLN A 317 -27.02 5.87 32.87
C GLN A 317 -28.52 5.50 33.02
N THR A 318 -28.95 4.43 32.36
CA THR A 318 -30.30 3.88 32.66
C THR A 318 -30.25 2.41 33.04
#